data_8b6b73ce12d922402b722723b55ab3ea
#
_entry.id   8b6b73ce12d922402b722723b55ab3ea
#
_cell.length_a   1.000
_cell.length_b   1.000
_cell.length_c   1.000
_cell.angle_alpha   90.00
_cell.angle_beta   90.00
_cell.angle_gamma   90.00
#
_symmetry.space_group_name_H-M   'P 1'
#
loop_
_entity.id
_entity.type
_entity.pdbx_description
1 polymer ?
#
loop_
_entity_poly.entity_id
_entity_poly.type
_entity_poly.pdbx_seq_one_letter_code
_entity_poly.pdbx_strand_id
1 'polypeptide(L)'
;MNPKVIQKDDTKELRNLIKLDEPVIVIKNFENEDELNNIRKSLHNHTKEIPYRLGDQFSETFVQMDVLPSKVQTHRIFRTFFFSKDDGSNIFSLTRPIFQKLKSFHNQYLAYEDFSPNQYSILEQVIHYPKGGGFFDWHVHTRFPVNYGVILLLAIKDRDFKVGQTEIKVNYDIFKIDDFADIGDLALFRFDLEHRVAPCDPREDLTFSDNGRWTAVLSFQKNPS
;
A
#
# COMPACT_ATOMS: atom_id res chain seq x y z
N MET A 1 -16.15 7.71 15.03
CA MET A 1 -15.21 6.78 15.75
C MET A 1 -13.81 7.08 15.24
N ASN A 2 -12.75 7.06 16.07
CA ASN A 2 -11.37 7.27 15.61
C ASN A 2 -10.66 5.91 15.49
N PRO A 3 -9.66 5.74 14.60
CA PRO A 3 -8.84 4.55 14.54
C PRO A 3 -8.11 4.35 15.88
N LYS A 4 -7.76 3.11 16.18
CA LYS A 4 -6.90 2.80 17.33
C LYS A 4 -5.46 3.08 16.96
N VAL A 5 -4.78 3.91 17.74
CA VAL A 5 -3.37 4.27 17.51
C VAL A 5 -2.55 3.68 18.65
N ILE A 6 -1.55 2.88 18.30
CA ILE A 6 -0.66 2.19 19.26
C ILE A 6 0.81 2.38 18.85
N GLN A 7 1.74 2.12 19.79
CA GLN A 7 3.16 2.07 19.47
C GLN A 7 3.56 0.67 18.97
N LYS A 8 4.64 0.58 18.18
CA LYS A 8 5.10 -0.71 17.62
C LYS A 8 5.40 -1.77 18.68
N ASP A 9 5.76 -1.35 19.88
CA ASP A 9 6.12 -2.26 20.97
C ASP A 9 4.91 -2.71 21.80
N ASP A 10 3.71 -2.16 21.54
CA ASP A 10 2.46 -2.50 22.23
C ASP A 10 1.85 -3.80 21.70
N THR A 11 2.66 -4.86 21.66
CA THR A 11 2.30 -6.14 21.02
C THR A 11 1.09 -6.83 21.66
N LYS A 12 0.89 -6.65 22.96
CA LYS A 12 -0.27 -7.19 23.69
C LYS A 12 -1.55 -6.49 23.28
N GLU A 13 -1.51 -5.16 23.18
CA GLU A 13 -2.66 -4.37 22.77
C GLU A 13 -2.99 -4.65 21.29
N LEU A 14 -1.98 -4.75 20.42
CA LEU A 14 -2.19 -5.13 19.03
C LEU A 14 -2.96 -6.46 18.90
N ARG A 15 -2.54 -7.51 19.63
CA ARG A 15 -3.23 -8.81 19.60
C ARG A 15 -4.66 -8.71 20.10
N ASN A 16 -4.90 -7.88 21.11
CA ASN A 16 -6.24 -7.64 21.63
C ASN A 16 -7.14 -6.94 20.61
N LEU A 17 -6.65 -5.87 19.96
CA LEU A 17 -7.38 -5.14 18.93
C LEU A 17 -7.72 -6.02 17.70
N ILE A 18 -6.77 -6.85 17.25
CA ILE A 18 -7.01 -7.81 16.16
C ILE A 18 -8.07 -8.84 16.58
N LYS A 19 -8.00 -9.36 17.80
CA LYS A 19 -9.00 -10.31 18.33
C LYS A 19 -10.40 -9.71 18.46
N LEU A 20 -10.48 -8.41 18.68
CA LEU A 20 -11.75 -7.67 18.77
C LEU A 20 -12.26 -7.20 17.40
N ASP A 21 -11.60 -7.60 16.31
CA ASP A 21 -11.91 -7.18 14.94
C ASP A 21 -11.98 -5.65 14.78
N GLU A 22 -11.06 -4.93 15.45
CA GLU A 22 -11.01 -3.47 15.34
C GLU A 22 -10.89 -3.04 13.88
N PRO A 23 -11.77 -2.18 13.35
CA PRO A 23 -11.84 -1.91 11.91
C PRO A 23 -10.59 -1.24 11.32
N VAL A 24 -9.94 -0.36 12.11
CA VAL A 24 -8.73 0.37 11.68
C VAL A 24 -7.77 0.52 12.85
N ILE A 25 -6.53 0.07 12.66
CA ILE A 25 -5.44 0.16 13.64
C ILE A 25 -4.25 0.88 12.98
N VAL A 26 -3.66 1.85 13.67
CA VAL A 26 -2.43 2.52 13.25
C VAL A 26 -1.32 2.20 14.24
N ILE A 27 -0.21 1.68 13.74
CA ILE A 27 0.98 1.36 14.52
C ILE A 27 2.05 2.40 14.18
N LYS A 28 2.44 3.18 15.19
CA LYS A 28 3.40 4.27 15.04
C LYS A 28 4.84 3.77 15.00
N ASN A 29 5.68 4.45 14.20
CA ASN A 29 7.12 4.24 14.14
C ASN A 29 7.52 2.80 13.82
N PHE A 30 6.79 2.14 12.90
CA PHE A 30 7.10 0.79 12.47
C PHE A 30 8.43 0.71 11.71
N GLU A 31 8.71 1.73 10.87
CA GLU A 31 9.93 1.82 10.07
C GLU A 31 10.56 3.21 10.15
N ASN A 32 11.84 3.32 9.79
CA ASN A 32 12.60 4.56 9.80
C ASN A 32 12.28 5.43 8.58
N GLU A 33 12.03 6.72 8.79
CA GLU A 33 11.68 7.66 7.72
C GLU A 33 12.79 7.81 6.67
N ASP A 34 14.07 7.90 7.07
CA ASP A 34 15.19 8.12 6.16
C ASP A 34 15.34 6.92 5.19
N GLU A 35 15.18 5.69 5.71
CA GLU A 35 15.21 4.49 4.88
C GLU A 35 14.10 4.51 3.83
N LEU A 36 12.88 4.88 4.22
CA LEU A 36 11.73 4.96 3.33
C LEU A 36 11.86 6.06 2.28
N ASN A 37 12.39 7.21 2.66
CA ASN A 37 12.70 8.29 1.72
C ASN A 37 13.76 7.87 0.69
N ASN A 38 14.79 7.14 1.10
CA ASN A 38 15.82 6.61 0.20
C ASN A 38 15.23 5.61 -0.79
N ILE A 39 14.36 4.72 -0.35
CA ILE A 39 13.67 3.76 -1.20
C ILE A 39 12.81 4.50 -2.23
N ARG A 40 11.99 5.45 -1.81
CA ARG A 40 11.12 6.22 -2.68
C ARG A 40 11.90 6.95 -3.78
N LYS A 41 12.98 7.65 -3.41
CA LYS A 41 13.86 8.35 -4.35
C LYS A 41 14.54 7.39 -5.32
N SER A 42 15.00 6.24 -4.84
CA SER A 42 15.66 5.24 -5.67
C SER A 42 14.69 4.63 -6.67
N LEU A 43 13.46 4.30 -6.24
CA LEU A 43 12.40 3.82 -7.11
C LEU A 43 12.03 4.87 -8.17
N HIS A 44 11.88 6.13 -7.77
CA HIS A 44 11.60 7.21 -8.70
C HIS A 44 12.71 7.37 -9.75
N ASN A 45 13.96 7.36 -9.34
CA ASN A 45 15.09 7.49 -10.26
C ASN A 45 15.20 6.31 -11.24
N HIS A 46 15.00 5.11 -10.76
CA HIS A 46 14.98 3.90 -11.61
C HIS A 46 13.90 3.97 -12.69
N THR A 47 12.72 4.48 -12.35
CA THR A 47 11.61 4.56 -13.31
C THR A 47 11.77 5.57 -14.42
N LYS A 48 12.66 6.55 -14.26
CA LYS A 48 12.98 7.49 -15.36
C LYS A 48 13.60 6.78 -16.57
N GLU A 49 14.25 5.64 -16.34
CA GLU A 49 14.95 4.85 -17.36
C GLU A 49 14.07 3.76 -17.98
N ILE A 50 12.91 3.47 -17.37
CA ILE A 50 12.00 2.42 -17.85
C ILE A 50 10.88 3.04 -18.67
N PRO A 51 10.68 2.60 -19.93
CA PRO A 51 9.57 3.09 -20.75
C PRO A 51 8.23 2.72 -20.10
N TYR A 52 7.32 3.69 -19.99
CA TYR A 52 5.97 3.46 -19.51
C TYR A 52 5.25 2.46 -20.42
N ARG A 53 4.66 1.42 -19.80
CA ARG A 53 3.72 0.54 -20.50
C ARG A 53 2.31 0.82 -19.97
N LEU A 54 1.40 1.10 -20.89
CA LEU A 54 -0.02 1.17 -20.61
C LEU A 54 -0.60 -0.24 -20.77
N GLY A 55 -1.31 -0.75 -19.72
CA GLY A 55 -2.08 -2.00 -19.85
C GLY A 55 -1.74 -3.10 -18.87
N ASP A 56 -2.52 -4.18 -18.91
CA ASP A 56 -2.66 -5.28 -17.94
C ASP A 56 -1.49 -6.30 -17.89
N GLN A 57 -0.32 -6.01 -18.40
CA GLN A 57 0.75 -7.00 -18.43
C GLN A 57 1.65 -6.90 -17.21
N PHE A 58 1.57 -7.90 -16.36
CA PHE A 58 2.52 -8.18 -15.28
C PHE A 58 3.83 -8.66 -15.90
N SER A 59 4.89 -7.96 -15.71
CA SER A 59 6.22 -8.42 -15.96
C SER A 59 7.20 -8.01 -14.86
N GLU A 60 8.34 -8.62 -14.77
CA GLU A 60 9.17 -8.95 -13.61
C GLU A 60 9.75 -7.82 -12.76
N THR A 61 9.79 -6.60 -13.22
CA THR A 61 10.07 -5.38 -12.43
C THR A 61 9.34 -4.24 -13.10
N PHE A 62 8.21 -3.76 -12.57
CA PHE A 62 7.36 -2.87 -13.34
C PHE A 62 6.84 -1.68 -12.62
N VAL A 63 6.91 -0.65 -13.42
CA VAL A 63 6.00 0.49 -13.34
C VAL A 63 4.79 0.15 -14.21
N GLN A 64 3.71 -0.27 -13.58
CA GLN A 64 2.43 -0.37 -14.26
C GLN A 64 1.69 0.94 -14.07
N MET A 65 1.40 1.61 -15.18
CA MET A 65 0.42 2.69 -15.21
C MET A 65 -0.87 2.12 -15.77
N ASP A 66 -1.85 1.91 -14.91
CA ASP A 66 -3.21 1.66 -15.34
C ASP A 66 -3.90 3.00 -15.64
N VAL A 67 -3.62 3.56 -16.80
CA VAL A 67 -4.42 4.62 -17.39
C VAL A 67 -5.33 3.97 -18.43
N LEU A 68 -6.56 3.70 -18.05
CA LEU A 68 -7.54 3.17 -19.00
C LEU A 68 -8.03 4.29 -19.93
N PRO A 69 -8.07 4.06 -21.25
CA PRO A 69 -8.54 5.08 -22.19
C PRO A 69 -10.03 5.39 -22.02
N SER A 70 -10.40 6.57 -22.35
CA SER A 70 -11.57 7.41 -22.06
C SER A 70 -12.99 6.88 -22.39
N LYS A 71 -13.18 5.62 -22.68
CA LYS A 71 -14.52 5.04 -22.90
C LYS A 71 -14.98 4.10 -21.81
N VAL A 72 -14.09 3.74 -20.90
CA VAL A 72 -14.39 2.97 -19.70
C VAL A 72 -14.08 3.88 -18.54
N GLN A 73 -14.96 3.95 -17.56
CA GLN A 73 -14.76 4.71 -16.34
C GLN A 73 -13.42 4.28 -15.72
N THR A 74 -12.46 5.20 -15.62
CA THR A 74 -11.14 4.91 -15.05
C THR A 74 -11.31 4.63 -13.57
N HIS A 75 -10.96 3.43 -13.12
CA HIS A 75 -11.08 3.04 -11.71
C HIS A 75 -9.82 3.28 -10.90
N ARG A 76 -8.69 3.58 -11.56
CA ARG A 76 -7.40 3.77 -10.89
C ARG A 76 -6.39 4.50 -11.77
N ILE A 77 -5.58 5.34 -11.16
CA ILE A 77 -4.37 5.95 -11.74
C ILE A 77 -3.27 5.81 -10.69
N PHE A 78 -2.32 4.92 -10.91
CA PHE A 78 -1.14 4.75 -10.08
C PHE A 78 -0.02 4.07 -10.86
N ARG A 79 1.18 4.07 -10.30
CA ARG A 79 2.25 3.17 -10.73
C ARG A 79 2.59 2.20 -9.61
N THR A 80 2.88 0.97 -9.98
CA THR A 80 3.21 -0.11 -9.06
C THR A 80 4.57 -0.70 -9.40
N PHE A 81 5.33 -0.99 -8.37
CA PHE A 81 6.62 -1.68 -8.43
C PHE A 81 6.46 -3.03 -7.76
N PHE A 82 6.74 -4.12 -8.48
CA PHE A 82 6.66 -5.47 -7.96
C PHE A 82 8.06 -6.01 -7.66
N PHE A 83 8.21 -6.68 -6.52
CA PHE A 83 9.49 -7.24 -6.04
C PHE A 83 9.39 -8.75 -5.80
N SER A 84 8.56 -9.45 -6.56
CA SER A 84 8.30 -10.88 -6.39
C SER A 84 9.50 -11.77 -6.72
N LYS A 85 10.43 -11.27 -7.52
CA LYS A 85 11.66 -11.99 -7.89
C LYS A 85 12.88 -11.10 -7.69
N ASP A 86 13.95 -11.72 -7.21
CA ASP A 86 15.27 -11.10 -7.14
C ASP A 86 15.84 -11.00 -8.57
N ASP A 87 15.93 -9.79 -9.07
CA ASP A 87 16.51 -9.48 -10.37
C ASP A 87 17.98 -9.05 -10.27
N GLY A 88 18.57 -9.15 -9.05
CA GLY A 88 19.93 -8.69 -8.76
C GLY A 88 20.09 -7.18 -8.73
N SER A 89 19.02 -6.41 -8.84
CA SER A 89 19.09 -4.94 -8.82
C SER A 89 19.35 -4.38 -7.42
N ASN A 90 19.98 -3.23 -7.38
CA ASN A 90 20.16 -2.48 -6.13
C ASN A 90 18.82 -2.12 -5.48
N ILE A 91 17.76 -1.97 -6.27
CA ILE A 91 16.42 -1.62 -5.79
C ILE A 91 15.78 -2.79 -5.07
N PHE A 92 15.91 -4.01 -5.60
CA PHE A 92 15.47 -5.21 -4.90
C PHE A 92 16.18 -5.35 -3.55
N SER A 93 17.50 -5.18 -3.53
CA SER A 93 18.30 -5.24 -2.30
C SER A 93 17.88 -4.17 -1.28
N LEU A 94 17.52 -2.97 -1.75
CA LEU A 94 17.10 -1.86 -0.91
C LEU A 94 15.70 -2.07 -0.30
N THR A 95 14.77 -2.68 -1.05
CA THR A 95 13.38 -2.88 -0.60
C THR A 95 13.18 -4.17 0.20
N ARG A 96 14.05 -5.16 0.00
CA ARG A 96 13.96 -6.47 0.66
C ARG A 96 13.80 -6.42 2.18
N PRO A 97 14.56 -5.60 2.96
CA PRO A 97 14.40 -5.54 4.41
C PRO A 97 12.98 -5.15 4.84
N ILE A 98 12.36 -4.18 4.16
CA ILE A 98 10.98 -3.76 4.47
C ILE A 98 10.01 -4.90 4.25
N PHE A 99 10.07 -5.56 3.10
CA PHE A 99 9.16 -6.66 2.81
C PHE A 99 9.37 -7.87 3.71
N GLN A 100 10.61 -8.13 4.15
CA GLN A 100 10.87 -9.14 5.18
C GLN A 100 10.21 -8.78 6.52
N LYS A 101 10.27 -7.51 6.95
CA LYS A 101 9.58 -7.03 8.16
C LYS A 101 8.06 -7.14 8.01
N LEU A 102 7.50 -6.74 6.87
CA LEU A 102 6.06 -6.85 6.60
C LEU A 102 5.60 -8.33 6.62
N LYS A 103 6.33 -9.23 5.99
CA LYS A 103 6.04 -10.68 6.02
C LYS A 103 6.12 -11.24 7.44
N SER A 104 7.15 -10.86 8.19
CA SER A 104 7.30 -11.28 9.59
C SER A 104 6.14 -10.79 10.44
N PHE A 105 5.70 -9.53 10.24
CA PHE A 105 4.54 -8.98 10.90
C PHE A 105 3.27 -9.76 10.58
N HIS A 106 3.00 -10.03 9.29
CA HIS A 106 1.87 -10.84 8.87
C HIS A 106 1.88 -12.22 9.53
N ASN A 107 3.00 -12.91 9.51
CA ASN A 107 3.12 -14.23 10.11
C ASN A 107 2.91 -14.23 11.62
N GLN A 108 3.34 -13.17 12.31
CA GLN A 108 3.28 -13.08 13.76
C GLN A 108 1.90 -12.69 14.30
N TYR A 109 1.19 -11.78 13.61
CA TYR A 109 -0.03 -11.15 14.12
C TYR A 109 -1.28 -11.45 13.32
N LEU A 110 -1.13 -11.68 12.01
CA LEU A 110 -2.21 -11.92 11.09
C LEU A 110 -2.15 -13.36 10.55
N ALA A 111 -1.51 -14.26 11.34
CA ALA A 111 -1.24 -15.64 10.96
C ALA A 111 -2.47 -16.30 10.34
N TYR A 112 -2.31 -16.73 9.12
CA TYR A 112 -3.33 -17.34 8.31
C TYR A 112 -3.26 -18.84 8.50
N GLU A 113 -4.02 -19.36 9.46
CA GLU A 113 -4.10 -20.80 9.69
C GLU A 113 -4.56 -21.54 8.43
N ASP A 114 -5.32 -20.84 7.56
CA ASP A 114 -5.84 -21.38 6.31
C ASP A 114 -5.04 -20.95 5.05
N PHE A 115 -3.95 -20.21 5.21
CA PHE A 115 -3.15 -19.78 4.07
C PHE A 115 -2.33 -20.94 3.51
N SER A 116 -2.75 -21.46 2.36
CA SER A 116 -1.95 -22.45 1.62
C SER A 116 -1.05 -21.74 0.61
N PRO A 117 0.29 -21.83 0.75
CA PRO A 117 1.23 -21.30 -0.24
C PRO A 117 1.04 -21.86 -1.65
N ASN A 118 0.41 -23.03 -1.77
CA ASN A 118 0.07 -23.64 -3.05
C ASN A 118 -1.12 -22.95 -3.73
N GLN A 119 -1.97 -22.24 -2.97
CA GLN A 119 -3.14 -21.57 -3.50
C GLN A 119 -2.93 -20.08 -3.75
N TYR A 120 -2.01 -19.46 -3.04
CA TYR A 120 -1.76 -18.02 -3.11
C TYR A 120 -0.29 -17.69 -3.19
N SER A 121 0.03 -16.69 -4.00
CA SER A 121 1.34 -16.02 -4.02
C SER A 121 1.25 -14.70 -3.30
N ILE A 122 2.30 -14.33 -2.56
CA ILE A 122 2.44 -13.02 -1.94
C ILE A 122 3.21 -12.13 -2.91
N LEU A 123 2.60 -11.02 -3.29
CA LEU A 123 3.22 -10.00 -4.13
C LEU A 123 3.69 -8.84 -3.24
N GLU A 124 4.98 -8.58 -3.26
CA GLU A 124 5.60 -7.43 -2.64
C GLU A 124 5.45 -6.23 -3.56
N GLN A 125 4.79 -5.17 -3.09
CA GLN A 125 4.46 -4.02 -3.93
C GLN A 125 4.78 -2.69 -3.23
N VAL A 126 5.39 -1.77 -3.96
CA VAL A 126 5.34 -0.35 -3.65
C VAL A 126 4.43 0.33 -4.65
N ILE A 127 3.46 1.11 -4.17
CA ILE A 127 2.48 1.80 -4.99
C ILE A 127 2.66 3.31 -4.83
N HIS A 128 2.69 4.02 -5.96
CA HIS A 128 2.73 5.46 -6.02
C HIS A 128 1.48 6.01 -6.69
N TYR A 129 0.76 6.86 -5.97
CA TYR A 129 -0.36 7.65 -6.48
C TYR A 129 0.16 9.06 -6.81
N PRO A 130 0.34 9.39 -8.10
CA PRO A 130 0.93 10.65 -8.51
C PRO A 130 0.02 11.83 -8.19
N LYS A 131 0.60 13.01 -7.97
CA LYS A 131 -0.15 14.27 -7.95
C LYS A 131 -0.84 14.50 -9.28
N GLY A 132 -1.93 15.28 -9.27
CA GLY A 132 -2.75 15.51 -10.45
C GLY A 132 -3.80 14.43 -10.66
N GLY A 133 -4.18 13.72 -9.60
CA GLY A 133 -5.32 12.81 -9.62
C GLY A 133 -4.99 11.32 -9.56
N GLY A 134 -3.80 10.91 -9.09
CA GLY A 134 -3.54 9.51 -8.79
C GLY A 134 -4.53 8.97 -7.76
N PHE A 135 -5.23 7.86 -8.05
CA PHE A 135 -6.28 7.31 -7.20
C PHE A 135 -6.49 5.82 -7.40
N PHE A 136 -7.23 5.21 -6.50
CA PHE A 136 -7.84 3.90 -6.65
C PHE A 136 -9.26 3.97 -6.09
N ASP A 137 -10.26 3.67 -6.91
CA ASP A 137 -11.67 3.85 -6.56
C ASP A 137 -12.16 2.88 -5.47
N TRP A 138 -13.37 3.11 -4.96
CA TRP A 138 -14.00 2.30 -3.93
C TRP A 138 -14.04 0.81 -4.31
N HIS A 139 -13.51 -0.03 -3.43
CA HIS A 139 -13.46 -1.48 -3.62
C HIS A 139 -13.38 -2.22 -2.28
N VAL A 140 -13.53 -3.53 -2.33
CA VAL A 140 -13.39 -4.48 -1.21
C VAL A 140 -12.57 -5.69 -1.65
N HIS A 141 -11.88 -6.34 -0.71
CA HIS A 141 -11.10 -7.54 -0.97
C HIS A 141 -11.76 -8.79 -0.36
N THR A 142 -12.93 -9.16 -0.85
CA THR A 142 -13.73 -10.29 -0.32
C THR A 142 -13.15 -11.68 -0.60
N ARG A 143 -12.11 -11.78 -1.43
CA ARG A 143 -11.51 -13.05 -1.87
C ARG A 143 -10.11 -13.30 -1.33
N PHE A 144 -9.63 -12.45 -0.45
CA PHE A 144 -8.30 -12.64 0.15
C PHE A 144 -8.41 -13.56 1.36
N PRO A 145 -7.39 -14.42 1.58
CA PRO A 145 -7.35 -15.32 2.75
C PRO A 145 -7.06 -14.58 4.05
N VAL A 146 -7.13 -13.24 4.04
CA VAL A 146 -6.68 -12.38 5.12
C VAL A 146 -7.77 -11.41 5.52
N ASN A 147 -7.93 -11.25 6.84
CA ASN A 147 -8.94 -10.35 7.39
C ASN A 147 -8.51 -8.87 7.34
N TYR A 148 -7.20 -8.60 7.36
CA TYR A 148 -6.64 -7.24 7.39
C TYR A 148 -5.75 -6.96 6.19
N GLY A 149 -5.96 -5.79 5.59
CA GLY A 149 -4.98 -5.12 4.73
C GLY A 149 -3.93 -4.44 5.58
N VAL A 150 -2.69 -4.47 5.12
CA VAL A 150 -1.56 -3.82 5.79
C VAL A 150 -0.89 -2.88 4.83
N ILE A 151 -0.82 -1.61 5.21
CA ILE A 151 -0.22 -0.53 4.43
C ILE A 151 0.89 0.11 5.26
N LEU A 152 2.13 0.06 4.77
CA LEU A 152 3.22 0.89 5.28
C LEU A 152 3.25 2.21 4.51
N LEU A 153 3.20 3.34 5.20
CA LEU A 153 3.20 4.65 4.58
C LEU A 153 4.64 5.08 4.26
N LEU A 154 4.85 5.51 3.01
CA LEU A 154 6.14 6.00 2.51
C LEU A 154 6.09 7.48 2.12
N ALA A 155 5.03 8.20 2.46
CA ALA A 155 4.86 9.61 2.17
C ALA A 155 4.14 10.30 3.33
N ILE A 156 4.38 11.62 3.46
CA ILE A 156 3.80 12.48 4.50
C ILE A 156 2.76 13.38 3.86
N LYS A 157 1.55 13.37 4.43
CA LYS A 157 0.55 14.38 4.13
C LYS A 157 1.07 15.77 4.50
N ASP A 158 0.69 16.78 3.72
CA ASP A 158 1.11 18.19 3.83
C ASP A 158 2.58 18.48 3.45
N ARG A 159 3.42 17.45 3.26
CA ARG A 159 4.76 17.57 2.67
C ARG A 159 4.80 17.06 1.22
N ASP A 160 4.45 15.79 1.04
CA ASP A 160 4.58 15.10 -0.25
C ASP A 160 3.29 15.18 -1.08
N PHE A 161 2.14 15.31 -0.43
CA PHE A 161 0.82 15.53 -1.02
C PHE A 161 -0.10 16.22 0.02
N LYS A 162 -1.20 16.86 -0.44
CA LYS A 162 -2.15 17.56 0.44
C LYS A 162 -3.47 16.79 0.57
N VAL A 163 -3.95 16.25 -0.53
CA VAL A 163 -5.20 15.51 -0.65
C VAL A 163 -4.91 14.17 -1.33
N GLY A 164 -5.68 13.13 -1.03
CA GLY A 164 -5.47 11.81 -1.65
C GLY A 164 -5.19 10.70 -0.64
N GLN A 165 -5.80 10.81 0.55
CA GLN A 165 -5.64 9.84 1.62
C GLN A 165 -6.30 8.49 1.27
N THR A 166 -5.89 7.44 1.99
CA THR A 166 -6.69 6.21 2.05
C THR A 166 -7.92 6.46 2.90
N GLU A 167 -9.07 6.26 2.31
CA GLU A 167 -10.39 6.40 2.93
C GLU A 167 -11.04 5.04 3.10
N ILE A 168 -11.59 4.80 4.30
CA ILE A 168 -12.23 3.52 4.68
C ILE A 168 -13.62 3.84 5.23
N LYS A 169 -14.64 3.16 4.73
CA LYS A 169 -16.00 3.26 5.26
C LYS A 169 -16.18 2.32 6.44
N VAL A 170 -16.50 2.89 7.59
CA VAL A 170 -16.86 2.14 8.79
C VAL A 170 -18.24 2.61 9.26
N ASN A 171 -19.26 1.78 9.08
CA ASN A 171 -20.64 2.16 9.29
C ASN A 171 -21.04 3.36 8.38
N TYR A 172 -21.34 4.52 8.96
CA TYR A 172 -21.71 5.75 8.25
C TYR A 172 -20.57 6.77 8.15
N ASP A 173 -19.40 6.46 8.72
CA ASP A 173 -18.27 7.36 8.77
C ASP A 173 -17.22 6.98 7.72
N ILE A 174 -16.47 7.97 7.25
CA ILE A 174 -15.28 7.77 6.41
C ILE A 174 -14.05 8.11 7.23
N PHE A 175 -13.19 7.10 7.44
CA PHE A 175 -11.89 7.28 8.04
C PHE A 175 -10.85 7.62 6.99
N LYS A 176 -10.00 8.58 7.29
CA LYS A 176 -8.84 8.93 6.48
C LYS A 176 -7.58 8.51 7.24
N ILE A 177 -6.94 7.45 6.79
CA ILE A 177 -5.77 6.88 7.47
C ILE A 177 -4.67 7.92 7.66
N ASP A 178 -4.37 8.69 6.61
CA ASP A 178 -3.26 9.65 6.59
C ASP A 178 -3.50 10.89 7.49
N ASP A 179 -4.67 11.00 8.16
CA ASP A 179 -4.90 11.98 9.23
C ASP A 179 -4.39 11.48 10.60
N PHE A 180 -4.06 10.19 10.73
CA PHE A 180 -3.61 9.54 11.96
C PHE A 180 -2.26 8.85 11.82
N ALA A 181 -1.81 8.62 10.58
CA ALA A 181 -0.59 7.91 10.24
C ALA A 181 0.31 8.79 9.38
N ASP A 182 1.61 8.61 9.56
CA ASP A 182 2.67 9.34 8.89
C ASP A 182 3.65 8.38 8.22
N ILE A 183 4.68 8.89 7.54
CA ILE A 183 5.73 8.05 6.97
C ILE A 183 6.35 7.16 8.06
N GLY A 184 6.53 5.89 7.75
CA GLY A 184 7.04 4.90 8.70
C GLY A 184 5.99 4.27 9.60
N ASP A 185 4.76 4.75 9.58
CA ASP A 185 3.66 4.11 10.31
C ASP A 185 3.03 2.99 9.48
N LEU A 186 2.54 1.97 10.19
CA LEU A 186 1.83 0.85 9.59
C LEU A 186 0.34 0.98 9.89
N ALA A 187 -0.49 0.97 8.87
CA ALA A 187 -1.94 0.97 9.03
C ALA A 187 -2.51 -0.41 8.68
N LEU A 188 -3.35 -0.93 9.56
CA LEU A 188 -4.15 -2.12 9.33
C LEU A 188 -5.61 -1.72 9.20
N PHE A 189 -6.32 -2.31 8.25
CA PHE A 189 -7.75 -2.17 8.11
C PHE A 189 -8.38 -3.47 7.62
N ARG A 190 -9.62 -3.72 8.02
CA ARG A 190 -10.34 -4.92 7.61
C ARG A 190 -10.61 -4.91 6.10
N PHE A 191 -10.28 -5.99 5.42
CA PHE A 191 -10.40 -6.10 3.95
C PHE A 191 -11.86 -6.19 3.45
N ASP A 192 -12.79 -6.53 4.31
CA ASP A 192 -14.23 -6.54 4.01
C ASP A 192 -14.85 -5.13 4.04
N LEU A 193 -14.12 -4.13 4.55
CA LEU A 193 -14.56 -2.74 4.52
C LEU A 193 -14.30 -2.11 3.15
N GLU A 194 -15.29 -1.36 2.68
CA GLU A 194 -15.16 -0.58 1.45
C GLU A 194 -14.12 0.53 1.65
N HIS A 195 -13.13 0.57 0.79
CA HIS A 195 -12.02 1.52 0.89
C HIS A 195 -11.57 2.01 -0.48
N ARG A 196 -10.86 3.14 -0.47
CA ARG A 196 -10.26 3.74 -1.67
C ARG A 196 -9.00 4.50 -1.34
N VAL A 197 -8.24 4.87 -2.36
CA VAL A 197 -7.31 6.01 -2.29
C VAL A 197 -7.95 7.15 -3.07
N ALA A 198 -8.30 8.22 -2.37
CA ALA A 198 -8.90 9.42 -2.97
C ALA A 198 -7.92 10.07 -3.96
N PRO A 199 -8.39 10.83 -4.96
CA PRO A 199 -7.52 11.49 -5.94
C PRO A 199 -6.46 12.38 -5.28
N CYS A 200 -5.18 12.09 -5.58
CA CYS A 200 -4.03 12.79 -5.03
C CYS A 200 -3.85 14.15 -5.72
N ASP A 201 -4.00 15.23 -4.96
CA ASP A 201 -3.89 16.63 -5.41
C ASP A 201 -4.53 16.88 -6.80
N PRO A 202 -5.84 16.60 -7.00
CA PRO A 202 -6.48 16.53 -8.31
C PRO A 202 -6.58 17.87 -9.05
N ARG A 203 -6.18 18.98 -8.41
CA ARG A 203 -6.14 20.32 -9.04
C ARG A 203 -4.78 20.64 -9.65
N GLU A 204 -3.78 19.81 -9.42
CA GLU A 204 -2.46 19.92 -10.02
C GLU A 204 -2.41 19.14 -11.34
N ASP A 205 -1.41 19.41 -12.18
CA ASP A 205 -1.18 18.62 -13.38
C ASP A 205 -0.67 17.23 -13.01
N LEU A 206 -1.10 16.21 -13.75
CA LEU A 206 -0.65 14.84 -13.54
C LEU A 206 0.86 14.72 -13.77
N THR A 207 1.60 14.46 -12.70
CA THR A 207 3.06 14.34 -12.74
C THR A 207 3.54 13.11 -12.00
N PHE A 208 4.42 12.33 -12.66
CA PHE A 208 5.10 11.18 -12.08
C PHE A 208 6.45 11.57 -11.46
N SER A 209 6.44 12.60 -10.62
CA SER A 209 7.59 12.98 -9.78
C SER A 209 7.77 11.99 -8.61
N ASP A 210 8.72 12.28 -7.71
CA ASP A 210 8.83 11.56 -6.43
C ASP A 210 7.82 12.03 -5.37
N ASN A 211 7.13 13.14 -5.63
CA ASN A 211 6.00 13.62 -4.83
C ASN A 211 4.73 12.82 -5.14
N GLY A 212 3.78 12.92 -4.24
CA GLY A 212 2.53 12.16 -4.27
C GLY A 212 2.43 11.20 -3.10
N ARG A 213 1.41 10.35 -3.11
CA ARG A 213 1.21 9.38 -2.04
C ARG A 213 1.89 8.05 -2.38
N TRP A 214 2.73 7.55 -1.46
CA TRP A 214 3.47 6.32 -1.62
C TRP A 214 3.17 5.34 -0.49
N THR A 215 3.03 4.06 -0.82
CA THR A 215 2.78 3.00 0.15
C THR A 215 3.51 1.71 -0.23
N ALA A 216 3.91 0.91 0.76
CA ALA A 216 4.29 -0.49 0.55
C ALA A 216 3.21 -1.41 1.09
N VAL A 217 2.88 -2.45 0.34
CA VAL A 217 1.83 -3.41 0.67
C VAL A 217 2.26 -4.83 0.32
N LEU A 218 1.67 -5.80 1.01
CA LEU A 218 1.67 -7.19 0.57
C LEU A 218 0.30 -7.49 -0.03
N SER A 219 0.28 -7.87 -1.31
CA SER A 219 -0.92 -8.34 -1.99
C SER A 219 -0.89 -9.84 -2.11
N PHE A 220 -2.06 -10.45 -2.17
CA PHE A 220 -2.23 -11.89 -2.29
C PHE A 220 -2.87 -12.19 -3.65
N GLN A 221 -2.23 -13.03 -4.44
CA GLN A 221 -2.75 -13.46 -5.72
C GLN A 221 -3.06 -14.95 -5.68
N LYS A 222 -4.27 -15.32 -6.10
CA LYS A 222 -4.63 -16.73 -6.23
C LYS A 222 -3.82 -17.35 -7.37
N ASN A 223 -3.14 -18.45 -7.08
CA ASN A 223 -2.40 -19.19 -8.09
C ASN A 223 -3.36 -19.80 -9.13
N PRO A 224 -2.96 -19.87 -10.41
CA PRO A 224 -3.74 -20.59 -11.40
C PRO A 224 -3.94 -22.05 -10.95
N SER A 225 -5.18 -22.53 -11.02
CA SER A 225 -5.55 -23.91 -10.78
C SER A 225 -5.15 -24.80 -11.94
#